data_9a588ba205f6e801935d91b5bc6d4799
#
_entry.id   9a588ba205f6e801935d91b5bc6d4799
#
_cell.length_a   1.000
_cell.length_b   1.000
_cell.length_c   1.000
_cell.angle_alpha   90.00
_cell.angle_beta   90.00
_cell.angle_gamma   90.00
#
_symmetry.space_group_name_H-M   'P 1'
#
loop_
_entity.id
_entity.type
_entity.pdbx_description
1 polymer ?
#
loop_
_entity_poly.entity_id
_entity_poly.type
_entity_poly.pdbx_seq_one_letter_code
_entity_poly.pdbx_strand_id
1 'polypeptide(L)'
;MNDGEKDFELSEKYIDFCNTTENVDVDILEGTTASGKTTIAAGIKFMRMISASNKKEHIIAARTTGVAEKNIINQDNGILDIHKNAIYCGNGDKDHKFPHIKFENKIIYVLSYKNKDQWENALGGQYGCVYIDEGNIADIDFVREILTRNDYLCITLNPDDPNLPIYDEVINHARPYKKYANDVPIEIMKELNKVEPKKNYRYWFFTFYDNKGLTEEEIEKKKTVAPIGTKLYKNKIQGLRGKATGLCFNLQPKNIITVEKAKEMKFKTFSVGCDTSYSKESHDKVTLEGIGITTDNKCVLLKERTFNNRDRTIPFAPSDVVQWIIQFMEEFKNEWGFARTCFIDNADQGTIMEANKAKRQNALVYNFENAWKKTKIITRVQLQESWLNTGDFLIVETCKDYIDECNKYSFDEDNQPEDGNDHSINGCQYAWLPHKKKIGNWEVIKKLIKDESEE
;
A
#
# COMPACT_ATOMS: atom_id res chain seq x y z
N MET A 1 -1.85 -41.81 26.29
CA MET A 1 -1.99 -40.37 26.46
C MET A 1 -2.70 -39.89 25.21
N ASN A 2 -3.97 -39.52 25.33
CA ASN A 2 -4.74 -39.02 24.21
C ASN A 2 -4.21 -37.64 23.86
N ASP A 3 -3.60 -37.50 22.68
CA ASP A 3 -3.38 -36.20 22.07
C ASP A 3 -4.75 -35.60 21.80
N GLY A 4 -5.11 -34.58 22.60
CA GLY A 4 -6.41 -33.95 22.51
C GLY A 4 -6.58 -33.28 21.16
N GLU A 5 -7.47 -33.82 20.32
CA GLU A 5 -8.13 -33.07 19.28
C GLU A 5 -8.69 -31.79 19.95
N LYS A 6 -8.11 -30.64 19.66
CA LYS A 6 -8.70 -29.36 20.06
C LYS A 6 -10.03 -29.26 19.31
N ASP A 7 -11.14 -29.45 20.02
CA ASP A 7 -12.47 -29.22 19.48
C ASP A 7 -12.51 -27.79 18.89
N PHE A 8 -12.82 -27.66 17.61
CA PHE A 8 -12.96 -26.40 16.90
C PHE A 8 -14.28 -25.73 17.32
N GLU A 9 -14.17 -24.90 18.37
CA GLU A 9 -15.32 -24.19 18.94
C GLU A 9 -15.59 -22.87 18.18
N LEU A 10 -16.83 -22.68 17.72
CA LEU A 10 -17.29 -21.44 17.10
C LEU A 10 -17.97 -20.53 18.12
N SER A 11 -17.72 -19.22 18.02
CA SER A 11 -18.54 -18.23 18.73
C SER A 11 -19.98 -18.21 18.19
N GLU A 12 -20.93 -17.76 19.02
CA GLU A 12 -22.33 -17.60 18.60
C GLU A 12 -22.45 -16.76 17.32
N LYS A 13 -21.67 -15.70 17.19
CA LYS A 13 -21.65 -14.86 16.00
C LYS A 13 -21.22 -15.63 14.75
N TYR A 14 -20.22 -16.49 14.85
CA TYR A 14 -19.80 -17.35 13.75
C TYR A 14 -20.82 -18.43 13.43
N ILE A 15 -21.50 -18.98 14.43
CA ILE A 15 -22.62 -19.95 14.22
C ILE A 15 -23.74 -19.26 13.44
N ASP A 16 -24.16 -18.06 13.84
CA ASP A 16 -25.19 -17.28 13.15
C ASP A 16 -24.76 -16.91 11.72
N PHE A 17 -23.50 -16.47 11.54
CA PHE A 17 -22.94 -16.21 10.22
C PHE A 17 -23.02 -17.43 9.30
N CYS A 18 -22.55 -18.59 9.77
CA CYS A 18 -22.56 -19.83 8.99
C CYS A 18 -23.99 -20.32 8.68
N ASN A 19 -24.95 -20.08 9.55
CA ASN A 19 -26.33 -20.50 9.37
C ASN A 19 -27.19 -19.56 8.51
N THR A 20 -26.74 -18.31 8.31
CA THR A 20 -27.46 -17.30 7.53
C THR A 20 -27.20 -17.51 6.03
N THR A 21 -27.87 -18.49 5.40
CA THR A 21 -27.62 -18.87 4.00
C THR A 21 -28.68 -18.38 3.01
N GLU A 22 -29.83 -17.92 3.49
CA GLU A 22 -30.93 -17.44 2.65
C GLU A 22 -30.90 -15.90 2.49
N ASN A 23 -31.33 -15.43 1.33
CA ASN A 23 -31.41 -14.00 1.01
C ASN A 23 -30.11 -13.25 1.30
N VAL A 24 -29.00 -13.81 0.86
CA VAL A 24 -27.67 -13.22 0.92
C VAL A 24 -26.99 -13.32 -0.44
N ASP A 25 -26.65 -12.17 -1.00
CA ASP A 25 -25.90 -12.06 -2.26
C ASP A 25 -24.42 -11.75 -1.96
N VAL A 26 -24.16 -10.94 -0.92
CA VAL A 26 -22.81 -10.58 -0.50
C VAL A 26 -22.69 -10.60 1.02
N ASP A 27 -21.70 -11.33 1.51
CA ASP A 27 -21.24 -11.26 2.91
C ASP A 27 -19.86 -10.56 2.98
N ILE A 28 -19.75 -9.50 3.77
CA ILE A 28 -18.53 -8.78 4.06
C ILE A 28 -18.11 -9.06 5.50
N LEU A 29 -16.93 -9.62 5.69
CA LEU A 29 -16.34 -9.85 7.01
C LEU A 29 -15.14 -8.94 7.21
N GLU A 30 -15.32 -7.89 7.99
CA GLU A 30 -14.26 -6.94 8.35
C GLU A 30 -13.93 -7.06 9.85
N GLY A 31 -12.72 -6.70 10.26
CA GLY A 31 -12.35 -6.70 11.68
C GLY A 31 -10.89 -6.99 11.94
N THR A 32 -10.53 -7.29 13.19
CA THR A 32 -9.13 -7.45 13.62
C THR A 32 -8.44 -8.63 12.94
N THR A 33 -7.11 -8.58 12.88
CA THR A 33 -6.33 -9.75 12.46
C THR A 33 -6.58 -10.95 13.39
N ALA A 34 -6.31 -12.17 12.93
CA ALA A 34 -6.46 -13.39 13.71
C ALA A 34 -7.84 -13.62 14.38
N SER A 35 -8.89 -12.93 13.93
CA SER A 35 -10.26 -13.17 14.42
C SER A 35 -10.89 -14.45 13.88
N GLY A 36 -10.24 -15.18 12.96
CA GLY A 36 -10.75 -16.43 12.38
C GLY A 36 -11.54 -16.27 11.09
N LYS A 37 -11.62 -15.03 10.54
CA LYS A 37 -12.44 -14.71 9.34
C LYS A 37 -12.18 -15.65 8.17
N THR A 38 -10.93 -15.76 7.72
CA THR A 38 -10.54 -16.57 6.56
C THR A 38 -10.91 -18.03 6.74
N THR A 39 -10.53 -18.62 7.88
CA THR A 39 -10.80 -20.04 8.18
C THR A 39 -12.29 -20.37 8.16
N ILE A 40 -13.10 -19.57 8.84
CA ILE A 40 -14.54 -19.86 9.00
C ILE A 40 -15.32 -19.47 7.74
N ALA A 41 -14.98 -18.32 7.11
CA ALA A 41 -15.66 -17.89 5.90
C ALA A 41 -15.38 -18.83 4.72
N ALA A 42 -14.11 -19.14 4.45
CA ALA A 42 -13.75 -20.02 3.34
C ALA A 42 -14.01 -21.50 3.66
N GLY A 43 -13.57 -21.97 4.84
CA GLY A 43 -13.64 -23.39 5.18
C GLY A 43 -15.04 -23.90 5.55
N ILE A 44 -15.93 -23.05 6.09
CA ILE A 44 -17.24 -23.49 6.55
C ILE A 44 -18.37 -22.87 5.73
N LYS A 45 -18.53 -21.54 5.78
CA LYS A 45 -19.66 -20.85 5.15
C LYS A 45 -19.66 -21.00 3.63
N PHE A 46 -18.53 -20.69 3.00
CA PHE A 46 -18.39 -20.77 1.55
C PHE A 46 -18.60 -22.19 1.01
N MET A 47 -18.02 -23.20 1.66
CA MET A 47 -18.20 -24.60 1.27
C MET A 47 -19.66 -25.05 1.43
N ARG A 48 -20.35 -24.57 2.46
CA ARG A 48 -21.81 -24.81 2.61
C ARG A 48 -22.60 -24.17 1.48
N MET A 49 -22.28 -22.94 1.10
CA MET A 49 -22.94 -22.26 -0.02
C MET A 49 -22.69 -22.98 -1.36
N ILE A 50 -21.48 -23.53 -1.55
CA ILE A 50 -21.14 -24.33 -2.73
C ILE A 50 -22.00 -25.61 -2.78
N SER A 51 -22.12 -26.36 -1.68
CA SER A 51 -22.93 -27.56 -1.66
C SER A 51 -24.41 -27.27 -1.97
N ALA A 52 -24.92 -26.11 -1.56
CA ALA A 52 -26.29 -25.69 -1.83
C ALA A 52 -26.49 -25.10 -3.25
N SER A 53 -25.42 -24.70 -3.94
CA SER A 53 -25.51 -24.07 -5.25
C SER A 53 -25.86 -25.07 -6.36
N ASN A 54 -26.69 -24.65 -7.32
CA ASN A 54 -26.98 -25.44 -8.52
C ASN A 54 -25.86 -25.33 -9.60
N LYS A 55 -24.96 -24.34 -9.49
CA LYS A 55 -23.84 -24.16 -10.40
C LYS A 55 -22.71 -25.13 -10.06
N LYS A 56 -21.92 -25.49 -11.07
CA LYS A 56 -20.79 -26.43 -10.92
C LYS A 56 -19.46 -25.74 -10.64
N GLU A 57 -19.33 -24.48 -11.05
CA GLU A 57 -18.08 -23.74 -10.99
C GLU A 57 -18.14 -22.61 -9.97
N HIS A 58 -17.07 -22.48 -9.18
CA HIS A 58 -16.92 -21.54 -8.08
C HIS A 58 -15.51 -20.96 -8.09
N ILE A 59 -15.26 -19.90 -7.34
CA ILE A 59 -13.93 -19.26 -7.28
C ILE A 59 -13.51 -19.01 -5.83
N ILE A 60 -12.23 -19.28 -5.55
CA ILE A 60 -11.47 -18.71 -4.45
C ILE A 60 -10.43 -17.78 -5.04
N ALA A 61 -10.41 -16.52 -4.62
CA ALA A 61 -9.43 -15.53 -5.05
C ALA A 61 -8.62 -15.00 -3.87
N ALA A 62 -7.31 -14.92 -4.03
CA ALA A 62 -6.39 -14.33 -3.09
C ALA A 62 -5.33 -13.51 -3.85
N ARG A 63 -4.45 -12.83 -3.11
CA ARG A 63 -3.37 -12.02 -3.73
C ARG A 63 -2.55 -12.82 -4.74
N THR A 64 -2.21 -14.07 -4.40
CA THR A 64 -1.60 -15.05 -5.31
C THR A 64 -2.18 -16.43 -5.06
N THR A 65 -2.08 -17.33 -6.03
CA THR A 65 -2.50 -18.74 -5.86
C THR A 65 -1.75 -19.42 -4.71
N GLY A 66 -0.46 -19.12 -4.53
CA GLY A 66 0.33 -19.66 -3.41
C GLY A 66 -0.12 -19.14 -2.04
N VAL A 67 -0.63 -17.90 -1.95
CA VAL A 67 -1.26 -17.37 -0.72
C VAL A 67 -2.57 -18.11 -0.44
N ALA A 68 -3.41 -18.34 -1.44
CA ALA A 68 -4.63 -19.13 -1.29
C ALA A 68 -4.32 -20.56 -0.83
N GLU A 69 -3.32 -21.18 -1.44
CA GLU A 69 -2.88 -22.54 -1.09
C GLU A 69 -2.44 -22.62 0.38
N LYS A 70 -1.57 -21.69 0.81
CA LYS A 70 -1.02 -21.69 2.16
C LYS A 70 -2.05 -21.30 3.22
N ASN A 71 -2.85 -20.26 3.00
CA ASN A 71 -3.66 -19.62 4.05
C ASN A 71 -5.13 -20.07 4.07
N ILE A 72 -5.61 -20.74 3.01
CA ILE A 72 -7.02 -21.14 2.87
C ILE A 72 -7.14 -22.65 2.69
N ILE A 73 -6.29 -23.23 1.83
CA ILE A 73 -6.47 -24.63 1.39
C ILE A 73 -5.75 -25.61 2.31
N ASN A 74 -4.44 -25.43 2.55
CA ASN A 74 -3.55 -26.40 3.20
C ASN A 74 -3.21 -26.07 4.67
N GLN A 75 -3.66 -24.92 5.21
CA GLN A 75 -3.41 -24.61 6.63
C GLN A 75 -4.18 -25.54 7.58
N ASP A 76 -3.77 -25.56 8.84
CA ASP A 76 -4.54 -26.19 9.91
C ASP A 76 -5.94 -25.56 9.98
N ASN A 77 -6.98 -26.40 9.99
CA ASN A 77 -8.39 -26.01 9.82
C ASN A 77 -8.68 -25.30 8.47
N GLY A 78 -7.85 -25.50 7.44
CA GLY A 78 -8.14 -25.08 6.08
C GLY A 78 -9.14 -26.00 5.37
N ILE A 79 -9.42 -25.71 4.10
CA ILE A 79 -10.45 -26.45 3.35
C ILE A 79 -10.17 -27.96 3.31
N LEU A 80 -8.92 -28.38 3.03
CA LEU A 80 -8.59 -29.81 2.95
C LEU A 80 -8.55 -30.50 4.32
N ASP A 81 -8.36 -29.74 5.37
CA ASP A 81 -8.39 -30.28 6.72
C ASP A 81 -9.83 -30.49 7.21
N ILE A 82 -10.72 -29.55 6.95
CA ILE A 82 -12.15 -29.64 7.31
C ILE A 82 -12.91 -30.63 6.39
N HIS A 83 -12.63 -30.58 5.08
CA HIS A 83 -13.33 -31.35 4.05
C HIS A 83 -12.45 -32.47 3.47
N LYS A 84 -12.37 -33.62 4.11
CA LYS A 84 -11.47 -34.72 3.71
C LYS A 84 -11.77 -35.30 2.32
N ASN A 85 -12.95 -35.00 1.76
CA ASN A 85 -13.35 -35.37 0.40
C ASN A 85 -12.99 -34.31 -0.65
N ALA A 86 -12.43 -33.20 -0.25
CA ALA A 86 -11.89 -32.18 -1.18
C ALA A 86 -10.50 -32.58 -1.69
N ILE A 87 -10.22 -32.35 -2.98
CA ILE A 87 -8.94 -32.68 -3.62
C ILE A 87 -8.41 -31.42 -4.32
N TYR A 88 -7.23 -30.96 -3.94
CA TYR A 88 -6.58 -29.81 -4.58
C TYR A 88 -5.67 -30.25 -5.73
N CYS A 89 -5.88 -29.63 -6.91
CA CYS A 89 -5.11 -29.81 -8.13
C CYS A 89 -4.36 -28.51 -8.45
N GLY A 90 -3.22 -28.25 -7.79
CA GLY A 90 -2.47 -26.99 -7.87
C GLY A 90 -1.89 -26.64 -9.23
N ASN A 91 -1.68 -27.64 -10.11
CA ASN A 91 -1.20 -27.43 -11.48
C ASN A 91 -2.31 -27.64 -12.52
N GLY A 92 -3.58 -27.69 -12.10
CA GLY A 92 -4.68 -28.12 -12.92
C GLY A 92 -4.63 -29.61 -13.21
N ASP A 93 -5.48 -30.07 -14.12
CA ASP A 93 -5.51 -31.44 -14.64
C ASP A 93 -5.82 -31.46 -16.17
N LYS A 94 -6.13 -32.64 -16.72
CA LYS A 94 -6.44 -32.77 -18.17
C LYS A 94 -7.70 -32.02 -18.58
N ASP A 95 -8.69 -31.91 -17.67
CA ASP A 95 -10.00 -31.34 -17.93
C ASP A 95 -10.07 -29.85 -17.54
N HIS A 96 -9.33 -29.46 -16.48
CA HIS A 96 -9.28 -28.10 -15.93
C HIS A 96 -7.84 -27.62 -15.80
N LYS A 97 -7.44 -26.65 -16.64
CA LYS A 97 -6.05 -26.19 -16.73
C LYS A 97 -5.59 -25.26 -15.60
N PHE A 98 -6.52 -24.59 -14.94
CA PHE A 98 -6.22 -23.71 -13.81
C PHE A 98 -6.14 -24.48 -12.50
N PRO A 99 -5.38 -23.98 -11.49
CA PRO A 99 -5.44 -24.51 -10.13
C PRO A 99 -6.88 -24.55 -9.63
N HIS A 100 -7.30 -25.68 -9.06
CA HIS A 100 -8.67 -25.87 -8.60
C HIS A 100 -8.80 -26.91 -7.49
N ILE A 101 -9.90 -26.83 -6.75
CA ILE A 101 -10.32 -27.86 -5.79
C ILE A 101 -11.51 -28.61 -6.39
N LYS A 102 -11.44 -29.93 -6.35
CA LYS A 102 -12.60 -30.82 -6.62
C LYS A 102 -13.30 -31.10 -5.29
N PHE A 103 -14.58 -30.79 -5.23
CA PHE A 103 -15.38 -31.04 -4.06
C PHE A 103 -16.78 -31.49 -4.48
N GLU A 104 -17.18 -32.72 -4.09
CA GLU A 104 -18.39 -33.35 -4.60
C GLU A 104 -18.38 -33.37 -6.16
N ASN A 105 -19.41 -32.80 -6.78
CA ASN A 105 -19.52 -32.64 -8.24
C ASN A 105 -19.19 -31.19 -8.69
N LYS A 106 -18.46 -30.44 -7.88
CA LYS A 106 -18.11 -29.02 -8.07
C LYS A 106 -16.63 -28.84 -8.35
N ILE A 107 -16.33 -27.78 -9.07
CA ILE A 107 -14.96 -27.27 -9.31
C ILE A 107 -14.86 -25.88 -8.70
N ILE A 108 -13.86 -25.67 -7.88
CA ILE A 108 -13.57 -24.38 -7.24
C ILE A 108 -12.20 -23.91 -7.78
N TYR A 109 -12.21 -22.98 -8.71
CA TYR A 109 -10.98 -22.41 -9.28
C TYR A 109 -10.27 -21.57 -8.23
N VAL A 110 -8.94 -21.65 -8.19
CA VAL A 110 -8.07 -20.86 -7.30
C VAL A 110 -7.33 -19.82 -8.13
N LEU A 111 -7.67 -18.55 -7.96
CA LEU A 111 -7.20 -17.44 -8.79
C LEU A 111 -6.36 -16.44 -8.01
N SER A 112 -5.44 -15.77 -8.71
CA SER A 112 -4.73 -14.59 -8.23
C SER A 112 -5.42 -13.33 -8.75
N TYR A 113 -5.86 -12.43 -7.86
CA TYR A 113 -6.38 -11.14 -8.29
C TYR A 113 -5.27 -10.12 -8.61
N LYS A 114 -4.01 -10.41 -8.27
CA LYS A 114 -2.87 -9.56 -8.63
C LYS A 114 -2.43 -9.73 -10.10
N ASN A 115 -2.69 -10.88 -10.70
CA ASN A 115 -2.28 -11.18 -12.06
C ASN A 115 -3.47 -11.06 -13.03
N LYS A 116 -3.53 -9.93 -13.73
CA LYS A 116 -4.64 -9.59 -14.64
C LYS A 116 -4.84 -10.64 -15.72
N ASP A 117 -3.78 -11.14 -16.36
CA ASP A 117 -3.88 -12.16 -17.41
C ASP A 117 -4.48 -13.47 -16.88
N GLN A 118 -4.22 -13.83 -15.62
CA GLN A 118 -4.78 -15.05 -15.04
C GLN A 118 -6.27 -14.92 -14.78
N TRP A 119 -6.72 -13.84 -14.15
CA TRP A 119 -8.13 -13.74 -13.80
C TRP A 119 -9.00 -13.35 -15.01
N GLU A 120 -8.53 -12.54 -15.96
CA GLU A 120 -9.28 -12.26 -17.20
C GLU A 120 -9.56 -13.53 -18.00
N ASN A 121 -8.59 -14.42 -18.14
CA ASN A 121 -8.77 -15.69 -18.82
C ASN A 121 -9.72 -16.65 -18.09
N ALA A 122 -9.82 -16.55 -16.77
CA ALA A 122 -10.68 -17.40 -15.95
C ALA A 122 -12.12 -16.88 -15.87
N LEU A 123 -12.38 -15.59 -16.09
CA LEU A 123 -13.70 -14.97 -15.91
C LEU A 123 -14.65 -15.11 -17.12
N GLY A 124 -14.41 -16.04 -18.03
CA GLY A 124 -15.30 -16.31 -19.18
C GLY A 124 -16.68 -16.89 -18.84
N GLY A 125 -16.90 -17.31 -17.59
CA GLY A 125 -18.09 -18.05 -17.11
C GLY A 125 -19.00 -17.28 -16.15
N GLN A 126 -20.06 -17.98 -15.73
CA GLN A 126 -20.96 -17.58 -14.63
C GLN A 126 -20.76 -18.53 -13.46
N TYR A 127 -20.40 -17.99 -12.31
CA TYR A 127 -20.03 -18.78 -11.13
C TYR A 127 -21.17 -18.84 -10.10
N GLY A 128 -21.20 -19.89 -9.29
CA GLY A 128 -22.14 -19.96 -8.16
C GLY A 128 -21.69 -19.10 -7.00
N CYS A 129 -20.61 -19.52 -6.34
CA CYS A 129 -20.08 -18.85 -5.17
C CYS A 129 -18.65 -18.35 -5.45
N VAL A 130 -18.34 -17.15 -4.96
CA VAL A 130 -16.99 -16.58 -5.02
C VAL A 130 -16.55 -16.19 -3.61
N TYR A 131 -15.31 -16.50 -3.26
CA TYR A 131 -14.65 -16.06 -2.05
C TYR A 131 -13.44 -15.20 -2.39
N ILE A 132 -13.31 -14.02 -1.79
CA ILE A 132 -12.17 -13.12 -1.94
C ILE A 132 -11.52 -12.92 -0.58
N ASP A 133 -10.26 -13.33 -0.45
CA ASP A 133 -9.45 -13.07 0.73
C ASP A 133 -8.71 -11.74 0.61
N GLU A 134 -8.59 -11.00 1.72
CA GLU A 134 -7.96 -9.68 1.77
C GLU A 134 -8.51 -8.72 0.69
N GLY A 135 -9.83 -8.59 0.63
CA GLY A 135 -10.51 -7.80 -0.40
C GLY A 135 -10.10 -6.32 -0.47
N ASN A 136 -9.54 -5.75 0.62
CA ASN A 136 -9.02 -4.38 0.66
C ASN A 136 -7.86 -4.13 -0.31
N ILE A 137 -7.09 -5.19 -0.64
CA ILE A 137 -5.95 -5.10 -1.59
C ILE A 137 -6.25 -5.76 -2.94
N ALA A 138 -7.48 -6.21 -3.16
CA ALA A 138 -7.88 -6.81 -4.43
C ALA A 138 -7.96 -5.74 -5.53
N ASP A 139 -7.59 -6.13 -6.76
CA ASP A 139 -7.81 -5.30 -7.95
C ASP A 139 -9.30 -4.99 -8.08
N ILE A 140 -9.65 -3.71 -8.13
CA ILE A 140 -11.06 -3.27 -8.15
C ILE A 140 -11.77 -3.72 -9.45
N ASP A 141 -11.06 -3.81 -10.57
CA ASP A 141 -11.65 -4.27 -11.82
C ASP A 141 -11.98 -5.77 -11.76
N PHE A 142 -11.15 -6.56 -11.07
CA PHE A 142 -11.47 -7.94 -10.75
C PHE A 142 -12.75 -8.04 -9.90
N VAL A 143 -12.88 -7.22 -8.86
CA VAL A 143 -14.06 -7.23 -7.99
C VAL A 143 -15.33 -6.84 -8.76
N ARG A 144 -15.25 -5.82 -9.64
CA ARG A 144 -16.35 -5.39 -10.52
C ARG A 144 -16.82 -6.50 -11.45
N GLU A 145 -15.88 -7.20 -12.08
CA GLU A 145 -16.19 -8.34 -12.95
C GLU A 145 -16.84 -9.49 -12.18
N ILE A 146 -16.32 -9.83 -11.00
CA ILE A 146 -16.90 -10.87 -10.15
C ILE A 146 -18.34 -10.52 -9.75
N LEU A 147 -18.63 -9.30 -9.35
CA LEU A 147 -19.98 -8.86 -8.94
C LEU A 147 -21.05 -9.09 -10.02
N THR A 148 -20.67 -9.13 -11.29
CA THR A 148 -21.61 -9.36 -12.40
C THR A 148 -21.77 -10.84 -12.76
N ARG A 149 -20.97 -11.74 -12.17
CA ARG A 149 -20.82 -13.13 -12.61
C ARG A 149 -21.04 -14.19 -11.54
N ASN A 150 -21.52 -13.81 -10.36
CA ASN A 150 -21.74 -14.73 -9.26
C ASN A 150 -23.15 -14.67 -8.71
N ASP A 151 -23.58 -15.73 -8.01
CA ASP A 151 -24.82 -15.79 -7.27
C ASP A 151 -24.60 -15.42 -5.78
N TYR A 152 -23.39 -15.70 -5.24
CA TYR A 152 -22.98 -15.40 -3.87
C TYR A 152 -21.52 -14.99 -3.81
N LEU A 153 -21.22 -13.89 -3.13
CA LEU A 153 -19.89 -13.38 -2.88
C LEU A 153 -19.60 -13.28 -1.38
N CYS A 154 -18.46 -13.79 -0.96
CA CYS A 154 -17.96 -13.59 0.40
C CYS A 154 -16.60 -12.90 0.35
N ILE A 155 -16.45 -11.78 1.05
CA ILE A 155 -15.21 -11.01 1.11
C ILE A 155 -14.73 -10.94 2.55
N THR A 156 -13.50 -11.34 2.79
CA THR A 156 -12.82 -11.11 4.07
C THR A 156 -11.76 -10.04 3.93
N LEU A 157 -11.64 -9.18 4.93
CA LEU A 157 -10.61 -8.14 4.95
C LEU A 157 -10.25 -7.70 6.38
N ASN A 158 -9.07 -7.15 6.54
CA ASN A 158 -8.77 -6.27 7.65
C ASN A 158 -9.09 -4.83 7.21
N PRO A 159 -9.54 -3.96 8.13
CA PRO A 159 -9.79 -2.56 7.79
C PRO A 159 -8.55 -1.88 7.22
N ASP A 160 -8.77 -0.96 6.28
CA ASP A 160 -7.72 -0.23 5.57
C ASP A 160 -8.11 1.24 5.35
N ASP A 161 -7.48 1.95 4.40
CA ASP A 161 -7.85 3.32 4.03
C ASP A 161 -9.30 3.37 3.54
N PRO A 162 -10.17 4.14 4.19
CA PRO A 162 -11.59 4.23 3.82
C PRO A 162 -11.82 4.83 2.42
N ASN A 163 -10.81 5.41 1.76
CA ASN A 163 -10.94 5.94 0.40
C ASN A 163 -10.62 4.90 -0.69
N LEU A 164 -10.28 3.66 -0.34
CA LEU A 164 -10.12 2.61 -1.35
C LEU A 164 -11.45 2.38 -2.09
N PRO A 165 -11.45 2.23 -3.42
CA PRO A 165 -12.67 2.11 -4.23
C PRO A 165 -13.61 0.99 -3.77
N ILE A 166 -13.07 -0.11 -3.23
CA ILE A 166 -13.87 -1.24 -2.76
C ILE A 166 -14.82 -0.85 -1.62
N TYR A 167 -14.46 0.15 -0.79
CA TYR A 167 -15.36 0.62 0.27
C TYR A 167 -16.58 1.32 -0.32
N ASP A 168 -16.38 2.25 -1.24
CA ASP A 168 -17.49 2.99 -1.84
C ASP A 168 -18.34 2.16 -2.78
N GLU A 169 -17.74 1.24 -3.53
CA GLU A 169 -18.44 0.48 -4.56
C GLU A 169 -19.14 -0.78 -4.02
N VAL A 170 -18.62 -1.37 -2.94
CA VAL A 170 -19.08 -2.66 -2.45
C VAL A 170 -19.37 -2.64 -0.95
N ILE A 171 -18.35 -2.39 -0.10
CA ILE A 171 -18.43 -2.66 1.33
C ILE A 171 -19.45 -1.76 2.03
N ASN A 172 -19.45 -0.46 1.73
CA ASN A 172 -20.32 0.51 2.36
C ASN A 172 -21.80 0.35 1.96
N HIS A 173 -22.10 -0.44 0.92
CA HIS A 173 -23.48 -0.83 0.58
C HIS A 173 -24.04 -1.96 1.45
N ALA A 174 -23.21 -2.65 2.26
CA ALA A 174 -23.66 -3.68 3.17
C ALA A 174 -24.21 -3.10 4.47
N ARG A 175 -25.05 -3.86 5.16
CA ARG A 175 -25.58 -3.49 6.49
C ARG A 175 -25.31 -4.59 7.49
N PRO A 176 -25.01 -4.24 8.75
CA PRO A 176 -24.78 -5.20 9.80
C PRO A 176 -25.98 -6.11 10.00
N TYR A 177 -25.71 -7.38 10.27
CA TYR A 177 -26.74 -8.28 10.73
C TYR A 177 -27.35 -7.74 12.02
N LYS A 178 -28.67 -7.60 12.08
CA LYS A 178 -29.38 -6.80 13.09
C LYS A 178 -28.95 -7.14 14.54
N LYS A 179 -28.75 -8.43 14.84
CA LYS A 179 -28.35 -8.92 16.17
C LYS A 179 -26.97 -8.37 16.60
N TYR A 180 -26.06 -8.12 15.66
CA TYR A 180 -24.68 -7.70 15.90
C TYR A 180 -24.36 -6.27 15.42
N ALA A 181 -25.38 -5.47 15.17
CA ALA A 181 -25.20 -4.10 14.72
C ALA A 181 -24.45 -3.22 15.75
N ASN A 182 -24.62 -3.51 17.03
CA ASN A 182 -23.95 -2.78 18.13
C ASN A 182 -22.47 -3.19 18.31
N ASP A 183 -22.03 -4.28 17.71
CA ASP A 183 -20.64 -4.73 17.76
C ASP A 183 -19.76 -3.94 16.77
N VAL A 184 -20.39 -3.30 15.77
CA VAL A 184 -19.69 -2.55 14.74
C VAL A 184 -19.26 -1.20 15.32
N PRO A 185 -17.96 -0.85 15.23
CA PRO A 185 -17.48 0.46 15.68
C PRO A 185 -18.25 1.62 15.09
N ILE A 186 -18.46 2.67 15.88
CA ILE A 186 -19.28 3.82 15.48
C ILE A 186 -18.71 4.56 14.25
N GLU A 187 -17.40 4.56 14.10
CA GLU A 187 -16.69 5.13 12.95
C GLU A 187 -17.04 4.37 11.67
N ILE A 188 -17.04 3.05 11.71
CA ILE A 188 -17.42 2.21 10.56
C ILE A 188 -18.91 2.35 10.28
N MET A 189 -19.76 2.37 11.31
CA MET A 189 -21.20 2.59 11.12
C MET A 189 -21.50 3.93 10.43
N LYS A 190 -20.74 4.98 10.74
CA LYS A 190 -20.86 6.27 10.04
C LYS A 190 -20.54 6.16 8.56
N GLU A 191 -19.50 5.40 8.19
CA GLU A 191 -19.14 5.17 6.78
C GLU A 191 -20.21 4.35 6.06
N LEU A 192 -20.64 3.23 6.65
CA LEU A 192 -21.72 2.41 6.07
C LEU A 192 -23.02 3.22 5.83
N ASN A 193 -23.35 4.15 6.72
CA ASN A 193 -24.56 4.95 6.62
C ASN A 193 -24.49 6.12 5.63
N LYS A 194 -23.31 6.43 5.06
CA LYS A 194 -23.18 7.44 3.99
C LYS A 194 -23.72 6.97 2.65
N VAL A 195 -23.82 5.66 2.45
CA VAL A 195 -24.15 5.04 1.17
C VAL A 195 -25.46 4.27 1.27
N GLU A 196 -26.28 4.33 0.23
CA GLU A 196 -27.55 3.57 0.16
C GLU A 196 -27.28 2.05 0.19
N PRO A 197 -28.00 1.30 1.04
CA PRO A 197 -27.79 -0.15 1.14
C PRO A 197 -28.26 -0.89 -0.11
N LYS A 198 -27.48 -1.88 -0.53
CA LYS A 198 -27.95 -2.87 -1.50
C LYS A 198 -28.68 -4.01 -0.78
N LYS A 199 -29.76 -4.50 -1.40
CA LYS A 199 -30.51 -5.63 -0.87
C LYS A 199 -29.60 -6.87 -0.76
N ASN A 200 -29.77 -7.63 0.33
CA ASN A 200 -29.03 -8.87 0.58
C ASN A 200 -27.51 -8.71 0.74
N TYR A 201 -26.98 -7.49 0.91
CA TYR A 201 -25.58 -7.24 1.27
C TYR A 201 -25.48 -7.17 2.79
N ARG A 202 -24.72 -8.08 3.40
CA ARG A 202 -24.56 -8.20 4.85
C ARG A 202 -23.16 -7.87 5.28
N TYR A 203 -23.05 -7.18 6.39
CA TYR A 203 -21.81 -6.78 7.01
C TYR A 203 -21.64 -7.47 8.36
N TRP A 204 -20.46 -8.03 8.61
CA TRP A 204 -20.07 -8.71 9.83
C TRP A 204 -18.76 -8.13 10.35
N PHE A 205 -18.77 -7.73 11.61
CA PHE A 205 -17.56 -7.23 12.26
C PHE A 205 -17.07 -8.27 13.27
N PHE A 206 -15.82 -8.73 13.08
CA PHE A 206 -15.20 -9.75 13.92
C PHE A 206 -13.93 -9.22 14.61
N THR A 207 -13.74 -9.63 15.87
CA THR A 207 -12.60 -9.28 16.70
C THR A 207 -11.85 -10.52 17.16
N PHE A 208 -10.71 -10.35 17.83
CA PHE A 208 -10.00 -11.47 18.48
C PHE A 208 -10.90 -12.32 19.38
N TYR A 209 -11.87 -11.68 20.06
CA TYR A 209 -12.76 -12.34 21.03
C TYR A 209 -13.78 -13.26 20.36
N ASP A 210 -14.02 -13.11 19.08
CA ASP A 210 -14.88 -14.00 18.29
C ASP A 210 -14.16 -15.30 17.90
N ASN A 211 -12.82 -15.34 18.01
CA ASN A 211 -12.01 -16.53 17.74
C ASN A 211 -11.79 -17.34 19.03
N LYS A 212 -12.60 -18.35 19.25
CA LYS A 212 -12.50 -19.24 20.42
C LYS A 212 -11.24 -20.11 20.47
N GLY A 213 -10.50 -20.20 19.36
CA GLY A 213 -9.20 -20.88 19.32
C GLY A 213 -8.04 -20.08 19.94
N LEU A 214 -8.25 -18.80 20.29
CA LEU A 214 -7.23 -17.96 20.92
C LEU A 214 -7.41 -17.94 22.44
N THR A 215 -6.30 -18.11 23.17
CA THR A 215 -6.24 -17.87 24.62
C THR A 215 -6.14 -16.36 24.92
N GLU A 216 -6.46 -15.94 26.12
CA GLU A 216 -6.31 -14.54 26.57
C GLU A 216 -4.84 -14.07 26.44
N GLU A 217 -3.87 -14.94 26.75
CA GLU A 217 -2.45 -14.64 26.62
C GLU A 217 -2.04 -14.37 25.15
N GLU A 218 -2.55 -15.18 24.21
CA GLU A 218 -2.32 -14.99 22.77
C GLU A 218 -2.95 -13.69 22.27
N ILE A 219 -4.13 -13.33 22.75
CA ILE A 219 -4.79 -12.05 22.43
C ILE A 219 -3.96 -10.88 22.92
N GLU A 220 -3.51 -10.90 24.18
CA GLU A 220 -2.67 -9.83 24.74
C GLU A 220 -1.34 -9.72 23.98
N LYS A 221 -0.69 -10.84 23.65
CA LYS A 221 0.51 -10.84 22.82
C LYS A 221 0.26 -10.20 21.44
N LYS A 222 -0.88 -10.50 20.79
CA LYS A 222 -1.23 -9.89 19.50
C LYS A 222 -1.46 -8.38 19.62
N LYS A 223 -2.05 -7.90 20.69
CA LYS A 223 -2.26 -6.46 20.93
C LYS A 223 -0.95 -5.68 21.05
N THR A 224 0.15 -6.32 21.44
CA THR A 224 1.46 -5.69 21.59
C THR A 224 2.32 -5.70 20.33
N VAL A 225 1.88 -6.36 19.25
CA VAL A 225 2.65 -6.50 17.99
C VAL A 225 2.83 -5.17 17.27
N ALA A 226 1.89 -4.24 17.43
CA ALA A 226 1.95 -2.94 16.75
C ALA A 226 1.99 -1.80 17.77
N PRO A 227 2.82 -0.76 17.56
CA PRO A 227 2.84 0.42 18.44
C PRO A 227 1.50 1.15 18.43
N ILE A 228 1.04 1.56 19.63
CA ILE A 228 -0.18 2.35 19.78
C ILE A 228 -0.06 3.65 18.98
N GLY A 229 -1.12 4.01 18.23
CA GLY A 229 -1.16 5.22 17.42
C GLY A 229 -0.73 5.02 15.95
N THR A 230 -0.24 3.84 15.57
CA THR A 230 0.09 3.52 14.17
C THR A 230 -1.15 3.07 13.38
N LYS A 231 -1.11 3.19 12.05
CA LYS A 231 -2.12 2.60 11.13
C LYS A 231 -2.28 1.10 11.41
N LEU A 232 -1.16 0.40 11.57
CA LEU A 232 -1.12 -1.03 11.86
C LEU A 232 -1.91 -1.37 13.13
N TYR A 233 -1.70 -0.62 14.22
CA TYR A 233 -2.45 -0.79 15.47
C TYR A 233 -3.95 -0.52 15.26
N LYS A 234 -4.28 0.58 14.58
CA LYS A 234 -5.65 0.96 14.28
C LYS A 234 -6.38 -0.11 13.45
N ASN A 235 -5.77 -0.52 12.34
CA ASN A 235 -6.41 -1.44 11.39
C ASN A 235 -6.43 -2.88 11.91
N LYS A 236 -5.29 -3.41 12.36
CA LYS A 236 -5.17 -4.84 12.70
C LYS A 236 -5.55 -5.16 14.15
N ILE A 237 -5.34 -4.23 15.07
CA ILE A 237 -5.61 -4.46 16.51
C ILE A 237 -6.97 -3.90 16.92
N GLN A 238 -7.27 -2.66 16.57
CA GLN A 238 -8.57 -2.06 16.89
C GLN A 238 -9.68 -2.45 15.90
N GLY A 239 -9.32 -2.95 14.71
CA GLY A 239 -10.28 -3.27 13.66
C GLY A 239 -10.94 -2.01 13.06
N LEU A 240 -10.29 -0.85 13.13
CA LEU A 240 -10.83 0.43 12.66
C LEU A 240 -10.22 0.79 11.30
N ARG A 241 -11.04 1.34 10.43
CA ARG A 241 -10.58 1.93 9.17
C ARG A 241 -9.75 3.19 9.45
N GLY A 242 -8.68 3.40 8.72
CA GLY A 242 -7.85 4.58 8.89
C GLY A 242 -6.77 4.66 7.84
N LYS A 243 -6.48 5.91 7.47
CA LYS A 243 -5.25 6.22 6.76
C LYS A 243 -4.06 5.94 7.67
N ALA A 244 -2.89 5.74 7.06
CA ALA A 244 -1.67 5.72 7.83
C ALA A 244 -1.60 6.97 8.71
N THR A 245 -1.55 6.76 10.02
CA THR A 245 -1.36 7.85 10.99
C THR A 245 0.12 8.07 11.26
N GLY A 246 0.97 7.17 10.79
CA GLY A 246 2.42 7.32 10.82
C GLY A 246 2.92 7.98 9.55
N LEU A 247 2.82 9.32 9.45
CA LEU A 247 3.54 10.04 8.41
C LEU A 247 5.03 9.78 8.56
N CYS A 248 5.71 9.60 7.43
CA CYS A 248 7.17 9.51 7.39
C CYS A 248 7.83 10.82 7.85
N PHE A 249 7.13 11.94 7.68
CA PHE A 249 7.60 13.26 8.06
C PHE A 249 6.56 14.03 8.85
N ASN A 250 6.96 14.59 10.00
CA ASN A 250 6.15 15.46 10.80
C ASN A 250 6.55 16.92 10.58
N LEU A 251 6.05 17.53 9.50
CA LEU A 251 6.35 18.92 9.18
C LEU A 251 5.79 19.87 10.26
N GLN A 252 6.67 20.66 10.85
CA GLN A 252 6.35 21.71 11.79
C GLN A 252 6.37 23.08 11.09
N PRO A 253 5.62 24.10 11.56
CA PRO A 253 5.67 25.44 10.99
C PRO A 253 7.10 26.03 10.92
N LYS A 254 7.98 25.65 11.85
CA LYS A 254 9.39 26.08 11.86
C LYS A 254 10.21 25.55 10.68
N ASN A 255 9.77 24.47 10.02
CA ASN A 255 10.46 23.86 8.89
C ASN A 255 10.15 24.59 7.57
N ILE A 256 9.06 25.36 7.52
CA ILE A 256 8.64 26.11 6.32
C ILE A 256 9.08 27.55 6.47
N ILE A 257 9.82 28.06 5.51
CA ILE A 257 10.35 29.42 5.53
C ILE A 257 9.97 30.18 4.26
N THR A 258 9.88 31.50 4.36
CA THR A 258 9.63 32.37 3.20
C THR A 258 10.85 32.46 2.28
N VAL A 259 10.61 32.87 1.03
CA VAL A 259 11.67 33.11 0.04
C VAL A 259 12.65 34.16 0.56
N GLU A 260 12.16 35.25 1.19
CA GLU A 260 12.97 36.32 1.73
C GLU A 260 13.92 35.79 2.81
N LYS A 261 13.41 34.99 3.75
CA LYS A 261 14.22 34.39 4.79
C LYS A 261 15.29 33.47 4.22
N ALA A 262 14.96 32.67 3.19
CA ALA A 262 15.92 31.81 2.53
C ALA A 262 17.03 32.64 1.82
N LYS A 263 16.71 33.79 1.22
CA LYS A 263 17.66 34.66 0.57
C LYS A 263 18.63 35.36 1.54
N GLU A 264 18.27 35.50 2.81
CA GLU A 264 19.16 36.02 3.85
C GLU A 264 20.23 34.99 4.28
N MET A 265 19.99 33.69 3.97
CA MET A 265 20.90 32.62 4.39
C MET A 265 22.17 32.57 3.53
N LYS A 266 23.27 32.14 4.15
CA LYS A 266 24.54 31.94 3.45
C LYS A 266 24.74 30.48 3.10
N PHE A 267 24.86 30.19 1.83
CA PHE A 267 25.04 28.82 1.31
C PHE A 267 26.51 28.55 0.95
N LYS A 268 26.96 27.32 1.24
CA LYS A 268 28.31 26.84 0.88
C LYS A 268 28.32 25.92 -0.33
N THR A 269 27.18 25.31 -0.66
CA THR A 269 27.04 24.44 -1.84
C THR A 269 25.58 24.27 -2.22
N PHE A 270 25.34 23.96 -3.51
CA PHE A 270 24.03 23.68 -4.08
C PHE A 270 24.08 22.39 -4.89
N SER A 271 22.97 21.72 -5.01
CA SER A 271 22.76 20.56 -5.88
C SER A 271 21.31 20.45 -6.31
N VAL A 272 21.07 19.69 -7.38
CA VAL A 272 19.74 19.40 -7.90
C VAL A 272 19.55 17.89 -7.93
N GLY A 273 18.36 17.43 -7.61
CA GLY A 273 17.95 16.04 -7.81
C GLY A 273 16.80 15.96 -8.79
N CYS A 274 16.72 14.87 -9.51
CA CYS A 274 15.66 14.58 -10.47
C CYS A 274 15.18 13.15 -10.26
N ASP A 275 13.90 13.01 -9.92
CA ASP A 275 13.21 11.72 -9.97
C ASP A 275 12.40 11.65 -11.25
N THR A 276 12.40 10.47 -11.92
CA THR A 276 11.79 10.34 -13.25
C THR A 276 10.76 9.23 -13.28
N SER A 277 9.54 9.57 -13.69
CA SER A 277 8.52 8.62 -14.07
C SER A 277 7.83 9.05 -15.37
N TYR A 278 7.69 8.11 -16.31
CA TYR A 278 7.13 8.37 -17.64
C TYR A 278 5.71 7.80 -17.80
N SER A 279 5.15 7.20 -16.79
CA SER A 279 3.81 6.63 -16.88
C SER A 279 2.71 7.71 -17.00
N LYS A 280 1.50 7.30 -17.38
CA LYS A 280 0.31 8.16 -17.42
C LYS A 280 -0.54 8.08 -16.17
N GLU A 281 -0.10 7.36 -15.17
CA GLU A 281 -0.80 7.27 -13.89
C GLU A 281 -0.84 8.63 -13.20
N SER A 282 -1.92 8.87 -12.46
CA SER A 282 -2.22 10.22 -11.96
C SER A 282 -1.22 10.76 -10.95
N HIS A 283 -0.49 9.89 -10.29
CA HIS A 283 0.51 10.22 -9.27
C HIS A 283 1.93 10.22 -9.80
N ASP A 284 2.18 9.60 -10.97
CA ASP A 284 3.50 9.55 -11.56
C ASP A 284 3.91 10.90 -12.17
N LYS A 285 5.09 11.37 -11.83
CA LYS A 285 5.62 12.65 -12.29
C LYS A 285 7.14 12.65 -12.35
N VAL A 286 7.70 13.51 -13.21
CA VAL A 286 9.10 13.91 -13.16
C VAL A 286 9.21 15.10 -12.23
N THR A 287 10.14 15.05 -11.30
CA THR A 287 10.37 16.12 -10.34
C THR A 287 11.80 16.61 -10.36
N LEU A 288 11.98 17.90 -10.16
CA LEU A 288 13.25 18.60 -10.08
C LEU A 288 13.31 19.39 -8.79
N GLU A 289 14.28 19.05 -7.93
CA GLU A 289 14.42 19.59 -6.59
C GLU A 289 15.79 20.24 -6.41
N GLY A 290 15.80 21.55 -6.19
CA GLY A 290 17.01 22.33 -5.98
C GLY A 290 17.23 22.64 -4.51
N ILE A 291 18.36 22.20 -3.96
CA ILE A 291 18.72 22.43 -2.55
C ILE A 291 19.97 23.28 -2.38
N GLY A 292 20.06 23.91 -1.23
CA GLY A 292 21.28 24.58 -0.74
C GLY A 292 21.68 24.06 0.64
N ILE A 293 22.97 23.87 0.86
CA ILE A 293 23.52 23.58 2.19
C ILE A 293 24.13 24.87 2.74
N THR A 294 23.63 25.31 3.87
CA THR A 294 24.07 26.56 4.51
C THR A 294 25.43 26.42 5.21
N THR A 295 26.04 27.55 5.54
CA THR A 295 27.32 27.60 6.27
C THR A 295 27.19 27.05 7.69
N ASP A 296 25.99 27.08 8.30
CA ASP A 296 25.66 26.50 9.60
C ASP A 296 25.07 25.07 9.51
N ASN A 297 25.32 24.39 8.39
CA ASN A 297 25.01 22.97 8.16
C ASN A 297 23.51 22.62 8.04
N LYS A 298 22.66 23.55 7.62
CA LYS A 298 21.27 23.23 7.30
C LYS A 298 21.10 22.89 5.83
N CYS A 299 20.22 21.97 5.53
CA CYS A 299 19.72 21.70 4.20
C CYS A 299 18.44 22.52 3.97
N VAL A 300 18.37 23.23 2.87
CA VAL A 300 17.20 24.03 2.49
C VAL A 300 16.75 23.62 1.10
N LEU A 301 15.50 23.12 0.97
CA LEU A 301 14.85 22.98 -0.32
C LEU A 301 14.39 24.34 -0.80
N LEU A 302 14.99 24.81 -1.89
CA LEU A 302 14.89 26.20 -2.37
C LEU A 302 13.94 26.37 -3.55
N LYS A 303 13.86 25.38 -4.42
CA LYS A 303 13.06 25.42 -5.65
C LYS A 303 12.65 24.01 -6.05
N GLU A 304 11.42 23.87 -6.53
CA GLU A 304 10.93 22.64 -7.14
C GLU A 304 10.30 22.91 -8.50
N ARG A 305 10.17 21.85 -9.29
CA ARG A 305 9.36 21.83 -10.51
C ARG A 305 8.91 20.41 -10.80
N THR A 306 7.65 20.25 -11.16
CA THR A 306 7.06 18.95 -11.46
C THR A 306 6.42 18.91 -12.84
N PHE A 307 6.46 17.74 -13.50
CA PHE A 307 5.85 17.49 -14.80
C PHE A 307 5.13 16.15 -14.77
N ASN A 308 3.94 16.10 -15.34
CA ASN A 308 3.10 14.90 -15.38
C ASN A 308 2.64 14.60 -16.82
N ASN A 309 2.58 13.32 -17.19
CA ASN A 309 2.10 12.85 -18.49
C ASN A 309 0.57 12.71 -18.57
N ARG A 310 -0.13 12.83 -17.44
CA ARG A 310 -1.56 12.49 -17.31
C ARG A 310 -2.44 13.14 -18.38
N ASP A 311 -2.26 14.45 -18.58
CA ASP A 311 -3.11 15.24 -19.46
C ASP A 311 -2.47 15.50 -20.84
N ARG A 312 -1.39 14.78 -21.15
CA ARG A 312 -0.66 14.96 -22.41
C ARG A 312 -1.12 13.98 -23.48
N THR A 313 -1.42 14.50 -24.65
CA THR A 313 -1.71 13.68 -25.85
C THR A 313 -0.46 12.91 -26.28
N ILE A 314 0.71 13.58 -26.26
CA ILE A 314 2.02 12.98 -26.60
C ILE A 314 2.81 12.94 -25.28
N PRO A 315 3.16 11.73 -24.78
CA PRO A 315 4.02 11.57 -23.62
C PRO A 315 5.38 12.24 -23.86
N PHE A 316 5.96 12.81 -22.82
CA PHE A 316 7.32 13.35 -22.91
C PHE A 316 8.37 12.23 -22.95
N ALA A 317 9.48 12.53 -23.59
CA ALA A 317 10.61 11.64 -23.77
C ALA A 317 11.80 12.07 -22.89
N PRO A 318 12.85 11.25 -22.72
CA PRO A 318 14.07 11.62 -22.02
C PRO A 318 14.69 12.94 -22.49
N SER A 319 14.61 13.25 -23.79
CA SER A 319 15.08 14.53 -24.36
C SER A 319 14.35 15.76 -23.82
N ASP A 320 13.03 15.64 -23.55
CA ASP A 320 12.24 16.73 -22.96
C ASP A 320 12.66 16.95 -21.52
N VAL A 321 12.84 15.87 -20.75
CA VAL A 321 13.31 15.91 -19.37
C VAL A 321 14.69 16.57 -19.27
N VAL A 322 15.60 16.25 -20.18
CA VAL A 322 16.93 16.87 -20.22
C VAL A 322 16.85 18.36 -20.47
N GLN A 323 15.96 18.82 -21.35
CA GLN A 323 15.75 20.26 -21.56
C GLN A 323 15.22 20.94 -20.29
N TRP A 324 14.27 20.31 -19.59
CA TRP A 324 13.75 20.85 -18.33
C TRP A 324 14.80 20.89 -17.22
N ILE A 325 15.66 19.88 -17.13
CA ILE A 325 16.78 19.88 -16.18
C ILE A 325 17.71 21.07 -16.47
N ILE A 326 18.12 21.26 -17.72
CA ILE A 326 19.01 22.34 -18.11
C ILE A 326 18.37 23.71 -17.80
N GLN A 327 17.12 23.91 -18.20
CA GLN A 327 16.37 25.11 -17.92
C GLN A 327 16.25 25.38 -16.41
N PHE A 328 15.90 24.35 -15.63
CA PHE A 328 15.78 24.45 -14.18
C PHE A 328 17.11 24.84 -13.52
N MET A 329 18.21 24.25 -13.96
CA MET A 329 19.54 24.55 -13.40
C MET A 329 20.01 26.00 -13.73
N GLU A 330 19.68 26.52 -14.92
CA GLU A 330 19.95 27.91 -15.27
C GLU A 330 19.10 28.90 -14.46
N GLU A 331 17.78 28.59 -14.29
CA GLU A 331 16.91 29.40 -13.44
C GLU A 331 17.37 29.36 -11.98
N PHE A 332 17.70 28.18 -11.46
CA PHE A 332 18.17 27.98 -10.09
C PHE A 332 19.48 28.78 -9.85
N LYS A 333 20.40 28.76 -10.80
CA LYS A 333 21.64 29.53 -10.75
C LYS A 333 21.38 31.05 -10.64
N ASN A 334 20.41 31.53 -11.39
CA ASN A 334 20.07 32.96 -11.40
C ASN A 334 19.36 33.42 -10.13
N GLU A 335 18.57 32.52 -9.52
CA GLU A 335 17.76 32.84 -8.34
C GLU A 335 18.50 32.61 -7.01
N TRP A 336 19.28 31.54 -6.92
CA TRP A 336 19.86 31.04 -5.66
C TRP A 336 21.37 30.87 -5.69
N GLY A 337 21.92 30.32 -6.78
CA GLY A 337 23.36 30.10 -6.92
C GLY A 337 23.68 28.88 -7.77
N PHE A 338 24.95 28.68 -8.04
CA PHE A 338 25.43 27.67 -8.99
C PHE A 338 25.41 26.27 -8.41
N ALA A 339 24.42 25.47 -8.82
CA ALA A 339 24.39 24.02 -8.62
C ALA A 339 25.19 23.34 -9.74
N ARG A 340 26.33 22.74 -9.41
CA ARG A 340 27.21 22.11 -10.40
C ARG A 340 26.67 20.78 -10.91
N THR A 341 25.97 20.02 -10.07
CA THR A 341 25.56 18.66 -10.38
C THR A 341 24.05 18.48 -10.20
N CYS A 342 23.43 17.83 -11.19
CA CYS A 342 22.10 17.22 -11.08
C CYS A 342 22.24 15.71 -10.92
N PHE A 343 21.63 15.17 -9.85
CA PHE A 343 21.60 13.74 -9.57
C PHE A 343 20.26 13.17 -10.06
N ILE A 344 20.32 12.34 -11.11
CA ILE A 344 19.17 11.76 -11.80
C ILE A 344 18.94 10.34 -11.30
N ASP A 345 17.69 9.90 -11.20
CA ASP A 345 17.34 8.53 -10.83
C ASP A 345 18.20 7.51 -11.60
N ASN A 346 18.87 6.66 -10.85
CA ASN A 346 19.75 5.62 -11.41
C ASN A 346 19.01 4.59 -12.29
N ALA A 347 17.70 4.42 -12.12
CA ALA A 347 16.90 3.54 -12.97
C ALA A 347 16.74 4.08 -14.40
N ASP A 348 16.82 5.42 -14.57
CA ASP A 348 16.68 6.09 -15.86
C ASP A 348 18.02 6.37 -16.56
N GLN A 349 18.66 5.31 -17.02
CA GLN A 349 19.91 5.43 -17.78
C GLN A 349 19.72 6.17 -19.12
N GLY A 350 18.52 6.15 -19.69
CA GLY A 350 18.20 6.85 -20.94
C GLY A 350 18.36 8.37 -20.79
N THR A 351 17.74 8.95 -19.77
CA THR A 351 17.83 10.39 -19.47
C THR A 351 19.27 10.79 -19.10
N ILE A 352 19.98 9.96 -18.32
CA ILE A 352 21.38 10.24 -17.95
C ILE A 352 22.30 10.27 -19.18
N MET A 353 22.13 9.32 -20.09
CA MET A 353 22.91 9.25 -21.35
C MET A 353 22.62 10.46 -22.24
N GLU A 354 21.35 10.82 -22.41
CA GLU A 354 20.94 11.96 -23.22
C GLU A 354 21.41 13.28 -22.61
N ALA A 355 21.35 13.44 -21.28
CA ALA A 355 21.90 14.61 -20.58
C ALA A 355 23.42 14.76 -20.78
N ASN A 356 24.17 13.67 -20.69
CA ASN A 356 25.62 13.69 -20.95
C ASN A 356 25.96 13.92 -22.41
N LYS A 357 25.10 13.52 -23.36
CA LYS A 357 25.23 13.87 -24.79
C LYS A 357 24.97 15.36 -24.98
N ALA A 358 23.90 15.91 -24.43
CA ALA A 358 23.56 17.32 -24.48
C ALA A 358 24.70 18.19 -23.88
N LYS A 359 25.27 17.74 -22.74
CA LYS A 359 26.47 18.40 -22.15
C LYS A 359 27.61 18.54 -23.11
N ARG A 360 27.95 17.46 -23.84
CA ARG A 360 29.06 17.48 -24.81
C ARG A 360 28.75 18.34 -26.02
N GLN A 361 27.53 18.28 -26.54
CA GLN A 361 27.11 19.04 -27.72
C GLN A 361 27.03 20.54 -27.48
N ASN A 362 26.59 20.94 -26.28
CA ASN A 362 26.35 22.36 -25.93
C ASN A 362 27.41 22.95 -25.01
N ALA A 363 28.50 22.22 -24.73
CA ALA A 363 29.56 22.64 -23.82
C ALA A 363 29.04 23.09 -22.43
N LEU A 364 28.05 22.38 -21.88
CA LEU A 364 27.43 22.75 -20.61
C LEU A 364 28.40 22.57 -19.43
N VAL A 365 28.36 23.52 -18.51
CA VAL A 365 29.19 23.51 -17.30
C VAL A 365 28.67 22.60 -16.20
N TYR A 366 27.51 22.02 -16.39
CA TYR A 366 26.82 21.12 -15.44
C TYR A 366 27.31 19.69 -15.53
N ASN A 367 27.19 18.95 -14.43
CA ASN A 367 27.37 17.50 -14.37
C ASN A 367 26.02 16.81 -14.20
N PHE A 368 25.85 15.68 -14.87
CA PHE A 368 24.68 14.82 -14.75
C PHE A 368 25.15 13.46 -14.25
N GLU A 369 24.78 13.10 -13.03
CA GLU A 369 25.28 11.91 -12.33
C GLU A 369 24.14 11.04 -11.86
N ASN A 370 24.42 9.74 -11.71
CA ASN A 370 23.49 8.80 -11.10
C ASN A 370 23.22 9.16 -9.64
N ALA A 371 21.95 9.14 -9.23
CA ALA A 371 21.58 9.27 -7.84
C ALA A 371 22.13 8.12 -7.00
N TRP A 372 22.58 8.43 -5.78
CA TRP A 372 23.13 7.44 -4.87
C TRP A 372 22.02 6.61 -4.21
N LYS A 373 21.80 5.35 -4.67
CA LYS A 373 20.75 4.48 -4.15
C LYS A 373 21.23 3.39 -3.17
N LYS A 374 22.48 3.39 -2.73
CA LYS A 374 22.97 2.40 -1.74
C LYS A 374 22.44 2.61 -0.33
N THR A 375 21.91 3.80 -0.01
CA THR A 375 21.24 4.05 1.27
C THR A 375 19.79 3.62 1.16
N LYS A 376 19.33 2.72 2.04
CA LYS A 376 17.94 2.23 2.06
C LYS A 376 16.95 3.39 2.22
N ILE A 377 15.75 3.27 1.64
CA ILE A 377 14.72 4.32 1.69
C ILE A 377 14.37 4.67 3.14
N ILE A 378 14.16 3.66 3.97
CA ILE A 378 13.86 3.86 5.41
C ILE A 378 14.93 4.69 6.11
N THR A 379 16.22 4.44 5.83
CA THR A 379 17.33 5.22 6.40
C THR A 379 17.32 6.67 5.90
N ARG A 380 16.95 6.89 4.63
CA ARG A 380 16.81 8.25 4.08
C ARG A 380 15.70 9.03 4.77
N VAL A 381 14.57 8.36 5.00
CA VAL A 381 13.42 8.93 5.74
C VAL A 381 13.81 9.27 7.18
N GLN A 382 14.46 8.35 7.89
CA GLN A 382 14.91 8.57 9.28
C GLN A 382 15.89 9.75 9.41
N LEU A 383 16.83 9.87 8.47
CA LEU A 383 17.78 11.00 8.42
C LEU A 383 17.04 12.33 8.26
N GLN A 384 16.18 12.41 7.26
CA GLN A 384 15.46 13.63 6.94
C GLN A 384 14.47 14.01 8.06
N GLU A 385 13.76 13.06 8.66
CA GLU A 385 12.89 13.30 9.81
C GLU A 385 13.71 13.83 11.03
N SER A 386 14.87 13.25 11.27
CA SER A 386 15.78 13.76 12.31
C SER A 386 16.15 15.22 12.08
N TRP A 387 16.49 15.62 10.84
CA TRP A 387 16.82 17.01 10.50
C TRP A 387 15.61 17.93 10.55
N LEU A 388 14.43 17.48 10.19
CA LEU A 388 13.18 18.24 10.36
C LEU A 388 12.94 18.55 11.85
N ASN A 389 13.12 17.56 12.71
CA ASN A 389 12.92 17.68 14.16
C ASN A 389 13.91 18.66 14.79
N THR A 390 15.18 18.61 14.38
CA THR A 390 16.23 19.55 14.88
C THR A 390 16.15 20.93 14.23
N GLY A 391 15.45 21.09 13.11
CA GLY A 391 15.40 22.33 12.34
C GLY A 391 16.61 22.51 11.41
N ASP A 392 17.31 21.39 11.12
CA ASP A 392 18.43 21.34 10.17
C ASP A 392 17.96 21.06 8.72
N PHE A 393 16.66 20.78 8.54
CA PHE A 393 16.02 20.70 7.22
C PHE A 393 14.88 21.72 7.13
N LEU A 394 14.99 22.61 6.13
CA LEU A 394 14.05 23.69 5.89
C LEU A 394 13.50 23.62 4.45
N ILE A 395 12.31 24.12 4.25
CA ILE A 395 11.59 24.09 2.98
C ILE A 395 11.08 25.49 2.67
N VAL A 396 11.37 26.00 1.49
CA VAL A 396 10.80 27.27 1.04
C VAL A 396 9.31 27.06 0.71
N GLU A 397 8.47 27.96 1.17
CA GLU A 397 6.99 27.87 1.08
C GLU A 397 6.43 27.73 -0.35
N THR A 398 7.24 28.02 -1.36
CA THR A 398 6.88 27.83 -2.77
C THR A 398 7.00 26.39 -3.24
N CYS A 399 7.69 25.52 -2.49
CA CYS A 399 7.83 24.08 -2.78
C CYS A 399 6.59 23.31 -2.31
N LYS A 400 5.46 23.54 -2.96
CA LYS A 400 4.15 23.07 -2.52
C LYS A 400 3.94 21.57 -2.77
N ASP A 401 4.41 21.07 -3.90
CA ASP A 401 4.29 19.64 -4.25
C ASP A 401 5.07 18.79 -3.25
N TYR A 402 6.28 19.21 -2.88
CA TYR A 402 7.09 18.55 -1.86
C TYR A 402 6.40 18.56 -0.47
N ILE A 403 5.86 19.73 -0.07
CA ILE A 403 5.13 19.86 1.20
C ILE A 403 3.89 18.96 1.20
N ASP A 404 3.16 18.92 0.09
CA ASP A 404 1.97 18.08 -0.09
C ASP A 404 2.32 16.58 -0.01
N GLU A 405 3.42 16.15 -0.63
CA GLU A 405 3.90 14.78 -0.54
C GLU A 405 4.31 14.43 0.90
N CYS A 406 5.08 15.28 1.57
CA CYS A 406 5.46 15.06 2.97
C CYS A 406 4.25 14.90 3.90
N ASN A 407 3.16 15.62 3.65
CA ASN A 407 1.92 15.53 4.44
C ASN A 407 1.09 14.28 4.14
N LYS A 408 1.44 13.51 3.10
CA LYS A 408 0.75 12.29 2.67
C LYS A 408 1.62 11.04 2.78
N TYR A 409 2.95 11.23 2.72
CA TYR A 409 3.91 10.12 2.71
C TYR A 409 3.90 9.40 4.05
N SER A 410 3.56 8.13 4.01
CA SER A 410 3.26 7.33 5.20
C SER A 410 3.99 5.99 5.16
N PHE A 411 4.07 5.35 6.32
CA PHE A 411 4.56 3.99 6.41
C PHE A 411 3.47 2.99 6.04
N ASP A 412 3.84 1.95 5.30
CA ASP A 412 3.00 0.80 5.00
C ASP A 412 2.83 -0.13 6.21
N GLU A 413 2.17 -1.26 6.00
CA GLU A 413 1.91 -2.25 7.04
C GLU A 413 3.18 -2.91 7.61
N ASP A 414 4.27 -2.92 6.84
CA ASP A 414 5.57 -3.50 7.21
C ASP A 414 6.52 -2.46 7.81
N ASN A 415 5.99 -1.27 8.15
CA ASN A 415 6.76 -0.11 8.59
C ASN A 415 7.85 0.32 7.58
N GLN A 416 7.60 0.06 6.28
CA GLN A 416 8.39 0.63 5.21
C GLN A 416 7.65 1.86 4.65
N PRO A 417 8.36 2.89 4.17
CA PRO A 417 7.73 3.99 3.46
C PRO A 417 6.94 3.48 2.25
N GLU A 418 5.68 3.93 2.09
CA GLU A 418 4.82 3.54 0.97
C GLU A 418 5.43 3.96 -0.37
N ASP A 419 5.32 3.11 -1.39
CA ASP A 419 5.72 3.42 -2.76
C ASP A 419 4.60 4.15 -3.50
N GLY A 420 4.91 5.15 -4.29
CA GLY A 420 3.99 5.73 -5.29
C GLY A 420 3.59 7.22 -5.14
N ASN A 421 3.78 7.87 -3.99
CA ASN A 421 3.53 9.32 -3.83
C ASN A 421 4.74 10.03 -3.20
N ASP A 422 5.93 9.74 -3.68
CA ASP A 422 7.20 10.14 -3.07
C ASP A 422 8.21 10.71 -4.08
N HIS A 423 7.73 11.11 -5.26
CA HIS A 423 8.61 11.58 -6.36
C HIS A 423 9.39 12.84 -6.00
N SER A 424 8.73 13.90 -5.45
CA SER A 424 9.42 15.11 -5.00
C SER A 424 10.33 14.82 -3.81
N ILE A 425 9.91 13.90 -2.92
CA ILE A 425 10.71 13.42 -1.80
C ILE A 425 11.97 12.73 -2.31
N ASN A 426 11.85 11.79 -3.25
CA ASN A 426 12.97 11.08 -3.86
C ASN A 426 13.90 12.04 -4.59
N GLY A 427 13.37 12.95 -5.42
CA GLY A 427 14.15 13.97 -6.09
C GLY A 427 14.97 14.82 -5.12
N CYS A 428 14.35 15.28 -4.04
CA CYS A 428 15.03 16.03 -2.99
C CYS A 428 16.10 15.17 -2.27
N GLN A 429 15.81 13.90 -2.00
CA GLN A 429 16.77 12.98 -1.40
C GLN A 429 17.99 12.76 -2.30
N TYR A 430 17.81 12.64 -3.61
CA TYR A 430 18.93 12.53 -4.54
C TYR A 430 19.82 13.76 -4.50
N ALA A 431 19.26 14.95 -4.31
CA ALA A 431 20.01 16.19 -4.19
C ALA A 431 20.86 16.26 -2.90
N TRP A 432 20.31 15.84 -1.72
CA TRP A 432 21.03 15.99 -0.46
C TRP A 432 21.91 14.78 -0.07
N LEU A 433 21.64 13.58 -0.60
CA LEU A 433 22.40 12.37 -0.27
C LEU A 433 23.92 12.51 -0.38
N PRO A 434 24.48 13.13 -1.43
CA PRO A 434 25.94 13.38 -1.51
C PRO A 434 26.47 14.29 -0.41
N HIS A 435 25.60 15.07 0.21
CA HIS A 435 25.93 16.05 1.24
C HIS A 435 25.52 15.64 2.65
N LYS A 436 24.95 14.45 2.86
CA LYS A 436 24.36 14.00 4.13
C LYS A 436 25.27 14.18 5.36
N LYS A 437 26.59 14.03 5.18
CA LYS A 437 27.57 14.25 6.25
C LYS A 437 27.81 15.72 6.60
N LYS A 438 27.28 16.65 5.82
CA LYS A 438 27.41 18.11 6.01
C LYS A 438 26.14 18.73 6.59
N ILE A 439 25.11 17.92 6.89
CA ILE A 439 23.82 18.39 7.38
C ILE A 439 23.69 18.04 8.86
N GLY A 440 23.31 19.00 9.67
CA GLY A 440 23.16 18.85 11.11
C GLY A 440 24.44 18.40 11.82
N ASN A 441 24.27 17.77 12.96
CA ASN A 441 25.36 17.18 13.73
C ASN A 441 25.58 15.71 13.35
N TRP A 442 26.45 15.47 12.35
CA TRP A 442 26.70 14.12 11.83
C TRP A 442 27.15 13.10 12.90
N GLU A 443 27.91 13.53 13.92
CA GLU A 443 28.39 12.61 14.96
C GLU A 443 27.26 12.06 15.84
N VAL A 444 26.19 12.84 16.01
CA VAL A 444 24.98 12.39 16.70
C VAL A 444 24.18 11.45 15.81
N ILE A 445 24.00 11.84 14.56
CA ILE A 445 23.20 11.10 13.57
C ILE A 445 23.85 9.74 13.22
N LYS A 446 25.17 9.70 13.13
CA LYS A 446 25.92 8.46 12.87
C LYS A 446 25.65 7.35 13.90
N LYS A 447 25.33 7.70 15.14
CA LYS A 447 24.96 6.74 16.19
C LYS A 447 23.59 6.11 15.93
N LEU A 448 22.68 6.82 15.30
CA LEU A 448 21.32 6.33 14.94
C LEU A 448 21.35 5.36 13.74
N ILE A 449 22.39 5.43 12.91
CA ILE A 449 22.50 4.64 11.66
C ILE A 449 23.45 3.44 11.82
N LYS A 450 24.16 3.29 12.98
CA LYS A 450 25.20 2.28 13.18
C LYS A 450 24.74 0.83 13.11
N ASP A 451 23.45 0.55 13.16
CA ASP A 451 22.93 -0.84 13.11
C ASP A 451 22.79 -1.42 11.69
N GLU A 452 23.13 -0.68 10.62
CA GLU A 452 22.92 -1.14 9.23
C GLU A 452 24.21 -1.37 8.41
N SER A 453 25.40 -1.17 8.96
CA SER A 453 26.65 -1.29 8.19
C SER A 453 27.48 -2.53 8.52
N GLU A 454 26.97 -3.47 9.31
CA GLU A 454 27.65 -4.73 9.67
C GLU A 454 26.85 -6.00 9.26
N GLU A 455 26.00 -5.93 8.22
CA GLU A 455 25.50 -7.11 7.52
C GLU A 455 25.91 -7.13 6.05
#